data_57f131b69a14545ac767c3bec06d790e
#
_entry.id   57f131b69a14545ac767c3bec06d790e
#
_cell.length_a   1.000
_cell.length_b   1.000
_cell.length_c   1.000
_cell.angle_alpha   90.00
_cell.angle_beta   90.00
_cell.angle_gamma   90.00
#
_symmetry.space_group_name_H-M   'P 1'
#
loop_
_entity.id
_entity.type
_entity.pdbx_description
1 polymer ?
#
loop_
_entity_poly.entity_id
_entity_poly.type
_entity_poly.pdbx_seq_one_letter_code
_entity_poly.pdbx_strand_id
1 'polypeptide(L)'
;LRRSFKEEEIYRIDHYLGKDMVQNIEVLRFANAMFEPLWNNKYISNIQVTSSEVLGVEDRGGYYESSGALKDMVQNHMLQMVALLAMEAPISLKSEDIRAEKVKALKSLRKLQPDEVRQNFVRGQYDEGIIEGQKVKRYRDEDRVAEDSTTPTFVSGKLTIDNFRWAGVPFYIRTGKRMKSKTIQVVVEFKEVPMNLYYKTDKKLDSNLLVINIQPNEGVSLHLNAKKKCSRYRN
;
A
#
# COMPACT_ATOMS: atom_id res chain seq x y z
N LEU A 1 -0.09 -19.21 24.30
CA LEU A 1 -1.01 -19.78 23.32
C LEU A 1 -0.51 -21.13 22.76
N ARG A 2 0.70 -21.22 22.17
CA ARG A 2 1.26 -22.46 21.58
C ARG A 2 1.36 -23.66 22.52
N ARG A 3 1.33 -23.47 23.86
CA ARG A 3 1.32 -24.56 24.85
C ARG A 3 -0.07 -25.13 25.11
N SER A 4 -1.12 -24.39 24.76
CA SER A 4 -2.52 -24.72 25.10
C SER A 4 -3.41 -24.95 23.89
N PHE A 5 -3.02 -24.43 22.72
CA PHE A 5 -3.82 -24.46 21.48
C PHE A 5 -2.96 -24.89 20.31
N LYS A 6 -3.54 -25.63 19.37
CA LYS A 6 -2.94 -25.90 18.07
C LYS A 6 -3.05 -24.66 17.18
N GLU A 7 -2.20 -24.56 16.15
CA GLU A 7 -2.21 -23.40 15.23
C GLU A 7 -3.56 -23.24 14.51
N GLU A 8 -4.22 -24.33 14.19
CA GLU A 8 -5.57 -24.36 13.56
C GLU A 8 -6.70 -23.85 14.45
N GLU A 9 -6.47 -23.79 15.77
CA GLU A 9 -7.42 -23.29 16.76
C GLU A 9 -7.22 -21.79 17.06
N ILE A 10 -6.20 -21.16 16.45
CA ILE A 10 -5.82 -19.76 16.68
C ILE A 10 -6.18 -18.91 15.47
N TYR A 11 -7.18 -18.04 15.62
CA TYR A 11 -7.59 -17.10 14.59
C TYR A 11 -6.97 -15.72 14.85
N ARG A 12 -6.14 -15.26 13.90
CA ARG A 12 -5.61 -13.89 13.90
C ARG A 12 -6.51 -13.02 13.04
N ILE A 13 -7.14 -12.06 13.67
CA ILE A 13 -8.09 -11.18 12.98
C ILE A 13 -7.35 -9.93 12.50
N ASP A 14 -7.38 -9.68 11.19
CA ASP A 14 -6.96 -8.45 10.55
C ASP A 14 -8.14 -7.91 9.74
N HIS A 15 -8.71 -6.77 10.17
CA HIS A 15 -9.89 -6.20 9.55
C HIS A 15 -9.64 -5.70 8.10
N TYR A 16 -8.38 -5.46 7.70
CA TYR A 16 -8.05 -5.14 6.30
C TYR A 16 -8.19 -6.36 5.40
N LEU A 17 -7.74 -7.54 5.86
CA LEU A 17 -7.96 -8.78 5.12
C LEU A 17 -9.42 -9.20 5.03
N GLY A 18 -10.27 -8.69 5.92
CA GLY A 18 -11.72 -8.88 5.85
C GLY A 18 -12.45 -7.96 4.85
N LYS A 19 -11.74 -7.03 4.21
CA LYS A 19 -12.34 -6.17 3.17
C LYS A 19 -12.38 -6.91 1.84
N ASP A 20 -13.53 -6.93 1.17
CA ASP A 20 -13.73 -7.61 -0.11
C ASP A 20 -12.72 -7.18 -1.17
N MET A 21 -12.43 -5.88 -1.25
CA MET A 21 -11.46 -5.36 -2.21
C MET A 21 -10.00 -5.74 -1.91
N VAL A 22 -9.63 -6.04 -0.67
CA VAL A 22 -8.31 -6.59 -0.34
C VAL A 22 -8.23 -8.05 -0.78
N GLN A 23 -9.29 -8.83 -0.56
CA GLN A 23 -9.39 -10.21 -1.06
C GLN A 23 -9.41 -10.25 -2.59
N ASN A 24 -10.04 -9.27 -3.23
CA ASN A 24 -10.06 -9.15 -4.68
C ASN A 24 -8.66 -8.94 -5.31
N ILE A 25 -7.62 -8.60 -4.56
CA ILE A 25 -6.25 -8.59 -5.08
C ILE A 25 -5.85 -9.98 -5.61
N GLU A 26 -6.20 -11.04 -4.89
CA GLU A 26 -5.93 -12.42 -5.31
C GLU A 26 -6.75 -12.79 -6.55
N VAL A 27 -8.04 -12.47 -6.53
CA VAL A 27 -8.95 -12.73 -7.65
C VAL A 27 -8.49 -11.98 -8.90
N LEU A 28 -8.11 -10.70 -8.74
CA LEU A 28 -7.60 -9.89 -9.85
C LEU A 28 -6.36 -10.52 -10.47
N ARG A 29 -5.42 -10.97 -9.66
CA ARG A 29 -4.16 -11.57 -10.12
C ARG A 29 -4.37 -12.96 -10.73
N PHE A 30 -5.07 -13.84 -10.05
CA PHE A 30 -5.06 -15.27 -10.35
C PHE A 30 -6.28 -15.78 -11.12
N ALA A 31 -7.36 -15.01 -11.18
CA ALA A 31 -8.55 -15.35 -11.98
C ALA A 31 -8.62 -14.63 -13.33
N ASN A 32 -7.67 -13.74 -13.63
CA ASN A 32 -7.64 -12.99 -14.90
C ASN A 32 -6.34 -13.28 -15.65
N ALA A 33 -6.42 -13.96 -16.77
CA ALA A 33 -5.28 -14.43 -17.56
C ALA A 33 -4.30 -13.33 -18.00
N MET A 34 -4.74 -12.08 -18.10
CA MET A 34 -3.92 -10.98 -18.56
C MET A 34 -2.96 -10.44 -17.47
N PHE A 35 -3.25 -10.59 -16.17
CA PHE A 35 -2.48 -9.93 -15.14
C PHE A 35 -1.26 -10.73 -14.69
N GLU A 36 -1.37 -12.00 -14.39
CA GLU A 36 -0.27 -12.79 -13.82
C GLU A 36 1.00 -12.80 -14.73
N PRO A 37 0.90 -12.91 -16.07
CA PRO A 37 2.08 -12.78 -16.95
C PRO A 37 2.77 -11.43 -16.86
N LEU A 38 2.05 -10.37 -16.56
CA LEU A 38 2.57 -9.00 -16.41
C LEU A 38 3.02 -8.68 -14.97
N TRP A 39 2.74 -9.56 -13.99
CA TRP A 39 2.91 -9.30 -12.57
C TRP A 39 4.33 -9.59 -12.08
N ASN A 40 5.31 -8.90 -12.66
CA ASN A 40 6.73 -9.07 -12.36
C ASN A 40 7.56 -7.84 -12.75
N ASN A 41 8.85 -7.88 -12.43
CA ASN A 41 9.82 -6.82 -12.67
C ASN A 41 10.11 -6.51 -14.15
N LYS A 42 9.64 -7.32 -15.09
CA LYS A 42 9.78 -7.02 -16.53
C LYS A 42 8.80 -5.93 -16.97
N TYR A 43 7.62 -5.89 -16.36
CA TYR A 43 6.52 -5.02 -16.77
C TYR A 43 6.13 -3.98 -15.72
N ILE A 44 6.31 -4.26 -14.43
CA ILE A 44 5.95 -3.34 -13.36
C ILE A 44 7.13 -2.44 -13.02
N SER A 45 6.87 -1.13 -12.95
CA SER A 45 7.80 -0.09 -12.55
C SER A 45 7.86 0.04 -11.04
N ASN A 46 6.70 0.17 -10.41
CA ASN A 46 6.56 0.26 -8.95
C ASN A 46 5.15 -0.15 -8.51
N ILE A 47 5.00 -0.43 -7.21
CA ILE A 47 3.72 -0.64 -6.57
C ILE A 47 3.60 0.33 -5.39
N GLN A 48 2.45 0.98 -5.26
CA GLN A 48 2.19 1.96 -4.20
C GLN A 48 0.99 1.50 -3.37
N VAL A 49 1.16 1.42 -2.06
CA VAL A 49 0.10 1.08 -1.10
C VAL A 49 -0.11 2.27 -0.19
N THR A 50 -1.28 2.88 -0.25
CA THR A 50 -1.65 4.04 0.56
C THR A 50 -2.80 3.71 1.49
N SER A 51 -2.67 4.12 2.76
CA SER A 51 -3.76 4.08 3.74
C SER A 51 -3.75 5.38 4.54
N SER A 52 -4.61 6.33 4.20
CA SER A 52 -4.74 7.61 4.88
C SER A 52 -6.07 7.74 5.61
N GLU A 53 -6.04 8.40 6.76
CA GLU A 53 -7.20 8.64 7.62
C GLU A 53 -7.35 10.15 7.90
N VAL A 54 -8.58 10.66 7.85
CA VAL A 54 -8.90 12.04 8.24
C VAL A 54 -8.90 12.20 9.75
N LEU A 55 -9.31 11.15 10.46
CA LEU A 55 -9.35 11.13 11.92
C LEU A 55 -7.95 11.14 12.53
N GLY A 56 -7.85 11.70 13.73
CA GLY A 56 -6.68 11.63 14.59
C GLY A 56 -6.58 10.33 15.38
N VAL A 57 -5.98 10.40 16.56
CA VAL A 57 -5.94 9.26 17.48
C VAL A 57 -7.20 9.19 18.36
N GLU A 58 -7.96 10.27 18.44
CA GLU A 58 -9.17 10.41 19.24
C GLU A 58 -8.94 9.85 20.67
N ASP A 59 -9.84 9.03 21.22
CA ASP A 59 -9.70 8.45 22.55
C ASP A 59 -8.58 7.42 22.71
N ARG A 60 -7.84 7.11 21.62
CA ARG A 60 -6.82 6.06 21.56
C ARG A 60 -5.39 6.58 21.70
N GLY A 61 -5.18 7.83 22.14
CA GLY A 61 -3.84 8.42 22.28
C GLY A 61 -2.87 7.53 23.07
N GLY A 62 -3.25 7.06 24.25
CA GLY A 62 -2.41 6.18 25.07
C GLY A 62 -2.05 4.84 24.41
N TYR A 63 -2.94 4.22 23.65
CA TYR A 63 -2.64 3.03 22.85
C TYR A 63 -1.65 3.38 21.73
N TYR A 64 -1.91 4.50 21.04
CA TYR A 64 -1.13 4.90 19.88
C TYR A 64 0.31 5.27 20.26
N GLU A 65 0.54 5.81 21.46
CA GLU A 65 1.90 6.07 21.99
C GLU A 65 2.78 4.81 21.98
N SER A 66 2.20 3.63 22.22
CA SER A 66 2.95 2.39 22.27
C SER A 66 3.12 1.72 20.90
N SER A 67 2.25 2.03 19.92
CA SER A 67 2.21 1.39 18.61
C SER A 67 2.72 2.30 17.48
N GLY A 68 2.23 3.52 17.42
CA GLY A 68 2.49 4.43 16.32
C GLY A 68 2.06 3.88 14.95
N ALA A 69 2.23 4.69 13.91
CA ALA A 69 1.86 4.29 12.54
C ALA A 69 2.61 3.04 12.03
N LEU A 70 3.83 2.78 12.52
CA LEU A 70 4.62 1.63 12.09
C LEU A 70 4.00 0.30 12.53
N LYS A 71 3.69 0.15 13.83
CA LYS A 71 3.14 -1.13 14.32
C LYS A 71 1.66 -1.24 14.01
N ASP A 72 0.90 -0.15 14.20
CA ASP A 72 -0.56 -0.15 14.03
C ASP A 72 -0.96 -0.36 12.57
N MET A 73 -0.31 0.33 11.64
CA MET A 73 -0.69 0.30 10.23
C MET A 73 0.27 -0.50 9.34
N VAL A 74 1.59 -0.23 9.42
CA VAL A 74 2.53 -0.83 8.48
C VAL A 74 2.70 -2.32 8.76
N GLN A 75 3.11 -2.69 9.97
CA GLN A 75 3.38 -4.08 10.32
C GLN A 75 2.12 -4.94 10.36
N ASN A 76 0.99 -4.36 10.72
CA ASN A 76 -0.26 -5.11 10.83
C ASN A 76 -0.95 -5.24 9.47
N HIS A 77 -1.38 -4.12 8.87
CA HIS A 77 -2.27 -4.13 7.71
C HIS A 77 -1.56 -3.99 6.37
N MET A 78 -0.62 -3.03 6.25
CA MET A 78 -0.02 -2.73 4.95
C MET A 78 0.89 -3.85 4.46
N LEU A 79 1.65 -4.51 5.36
CA LEU A 79 2.47 -5.66 4.98
C LEU A 79 1.62 -6.87 4.56
N GLN A 80 0.38 -6.99 5.02
CA GLN A 80 -0.55 -8.01 4.50
C GLN A 80 -0.92 -7.73 3.05
N MET A 81 -1.25 -6.48 2.70
CA MET A 81 -1.52 -6.09 1.31
C MET A 81 -0.28 -6.26 0.43
N VAL A 82 0.90 -5.85 0.91
CA VAL A 82 2.17 -6.08 0.20
C VAL A 82 2.41 -7.57 -0.04
N ALA A 83 2.12 -8.43 0.94
CA ALA A 83 2.28 -9.88 0.79
C ALA A 83 1.34 -10.44 -0.30
N LEU A 84 0.06 -10.03 -0.34
CA LEU A 84 -0.89 -10.45 -1.38
C LEU A 84 -0.47 -9.97 -2.77
N LEU A 85 0.09 -8.76 -2.86
CA LEU A 85 0.60 -8.20 -4.12
C LEU A 85 1.87 -8.91 -4.60
N ALA A 86 2.72 -9.38 -3.68
CA ALA A 86 4.05 -9.86 -3.99
C ALA A 86 4.19 -11.39 -4.03
N MET A 87 3.26 -12.13 -3.44
CA MET A 87 3.32 -13.60 -3.35
C MET A 87 3.21 -14.28 -4.71
N GLU A 88 3.68 -15.51 -4.82
CA GLU A 88 3.39 -16.38 -5.95
C GLU A 88 1.95 -16.89 -5.88
N ALA A 89 1.44 -17.42 -7.00
CA ALA A 89 0.15 -18.06 -7.02
C ALA A 89 0.14 -19.28 -6.08
N PRO A 90 -0.78 -19.36 -5.10
CA PRO A 90 -0.86 -20.51 -4.22
C PRO A 90 -1.37 -21.74 -4.98
N ILE A 91 -0.99 -22.93 -4.54
CA ILE A 91 -1.43 -24.19 -5.16
C ILE A 91 -2.91 -24.50 -4.90
N SER A 92 -3.50 -23.89 -3.86
CA SER A 92 -4.93 -23.93 -3.55
C SER A 92 -5.35 -22.71 -2.73
N LEU A 93 -6.66 -22.47 -2.62
CA LEU A 93 -7.22 -21.41 -1.77
C LEU A 93 -7.31 -21.77 -0.29
N LYS A 94 -6.71 -22.87 0.15
CA LYS A 94 -6.61 -23.19 1.56
C LYS A 94 -5.74 -22.16 2.28
N SER A 95 -6.11 -21.85 3.51
CA SER A 95 -5.41 -20.83 4.30
C SER A 95 -3.93 -21.10 4.52
N GLU A 96 -3.55 -22.37 4.60
CA GLU A 96 -2.16 -22.83 4.74
C GLU A 96 -1.32 -22.53 3.49
N ASP A 97 -1.87 -22.77 2.29
CA ASP A 97 -1.18 -22.53 1.02
C ASP A 97 -1.01 -21.03 0.75
N ILE A 98 -2.07 -20.23 0.95
CA ILE A 98 -1.99 -18.76 0.86
C ILE A 98 -0.98 -18.21 1.88
N ARG A 99 -1.01 -18.71 3.12
CA ARG A 99 -0.06 -18.29 4.16
C ARG A 99 1.38 -18.64 3.79
N ALA A 100 1.61 -19.79 3.21
CA ALA A 100 2.95 -20.21 2.79
C ALA A 100 3.54 -19.23 1.76
N GLU A 101 2.78 -18.85 0.75
CA GLU A 101 3.22 -17.88 -0.27
C GLU A 101 3.43 -16.47 0.30
N LYS A 102 2.52 -15.99 1.15
CA LYS A 102 2.70 -14.72 1.87
C LYS A 102 3.98 -14.70 2.71
N VAL A 103 4.28 -15.78 3.41
CA VAL A 103 5.50 -15.91 4.23
C VAL A 103 6.75 -15.87 3.34
N LYS A 104 6.76 -16.51 2.17
CA LYS A 104 7.88 -16.45 1.24
C LYS A 104 8.12 -15.02 0.77
N ALA A 105 7.06 -14.29 0.36
CA ALA A 105 7.15 -12.89 -0.04
C ALA A 105 7.71 -12.01 1.08
N LEU A 106 7.19 -12.13 2.30
CA LEU A 106 7.64 -11.35 3.45
C LEU A 106 9.08 -11.68 3.88
N LYS A 107 9.50 -12.95 3.78
CA LYS A 107 10.90 -13.34 4.03
C LYS A 107 11.88 -12.76 3.01
N SER A 108 11.42 -12.42 1.82
CA SER A 108 12.21 -11.79 0.77
C SER A 108 12.32 -10.26 0.91
N LEU A 109 11.63 -9.66 1.89
CA LEU A 109 11.81 -8.24 2.19
C LEU A 109 13.23 -7.97 2.65
N ARG A 110 13.87 -6.99 2.01
CA ARG A 110 15.22 -6.55 2.37
C ARG A 110 15.23 -5.99 3.79
N LYS A 111 16.11 -6.52 4.61
CA LYS A 111 16.37 -5.95 5.95
C LYS A 111 17.27 -4.74 5.80
N LEU A 112 16.76 -3.58 6.16
CA LEU A 112 17.52 -2.34 6.12
C LEU A 112 18.48 -2.25 7.30
N GLN A 113 19.69 -1.76 7.03
CA GLN A 113 20.61 -1.33 8.07
C GLN A 113 20.18 0.03 8.63
N PRO A 114 20.59 0.42 9.85
CA PRO A 114 20.15 1.67 10.49
C PRO A 114 20.38 2.93 9.66
N ASP A 115 21.46 3.01 8.90
CA ASP A 115 21.81 4.12 8.01
C ASP A 115 20.90 4.16 6.75
N GLU A 116 20.51 3.00 6.23
CA GLU A 116 19.60 2.90 5.09
C GLU A 116 18.17 3.31 5.45
N VAL A 117 17.75 3.20 6.73
CA VAL A 117 16.39 3.55 7.14
C VAL A 117 16.08 5.01 6.81
N ARG A 118 17.01 5.94 7.05
CA ARG A 118 16.80 7.38 6.77
C ARG A 118 16.62 7.69 5.28
N GLN A 119 17.19 6.88 4.41
CA GLN A 119 17.09 7.04 2.96
C GLN A 119 15.80 6.42 2.41
N ASN A 120 15.23 5.45 3.12
CA ASN A 120 14.09 4.68 2.64
C ASN A 120 12.78 5.02 3.38
N PHE A 121 12.84 5.63 4.56
CA PHE A 121 11.66 5.93 5.37
C PHE A 121 11.65 7.37 5.88
N VAL A 122 10.47 7.99 5.79
CA VAL A 122 10.14 9.28 6.39
C VAL A 122 9.05 9.05 7.44
N ARG A 123 9.20 9.71 8.60
CA ARG A 123 8.22 9.69 9.69
C ARG A 123 7.85 11.12 10.07
N GLY A 124 6.63 11.29 10.53
CA GLY A 124 6.14 12.58 11.00
C GLY A 124 5.02 12.43 12.02
N GLN A 125 4.68 13.53 12.66
CA GLN A 125 3.49 13.67 13.49
C GLN A 125 2.58 14.72 12.85
N TYR A 126 1.26 14.61 13.01
CA TYR A 126 0.39 15.71 12.62
C TYR A 126 0.50 16.87 13.61
N ASP A 127 0.38 18.06 13.08
CA ASP A 127 0.40 19.31 13.82
C ASP A 127 -0.99 19.95 13.82
N GLU A 128 -1.15 21.07 14.50
CA GLU A 128 -2.37 21.85 14.46
C GLU A 128 -2.68 22.31 13.02
N GLY A 129 -3.95 22.42 12.69
CA GLY A 129 -4.33 22.81 11.35
C GLY A 129 -5.84 22.93 11.17
N ILE A 130 -6.27 22.96 9.91
CA ILE A 130 -7.67 23.00 9.53
C ILE A 130 -7.93 21.85 8.54
N ILE A 131 -8.88 20.96 8.89
CA ILE A 131 -9.34 19.88 8.03
C ILE A 131 -10.86 20.04 7.87
N GLU A 132 -11.33 20.10 6.64
CA GLU A 132 -12.76 20.28 6.31
C GLU A 132 -13.40 21.47 7.03
N GLY A 133 -12.62 22.57 7.21
CA GLY A 133 -13.07 23.79 7.89
C GLY A 133 -13.06 23.73 9.42
N GLN A 134 -12.68 22.61 10.03
CA GLN A 134 -12.59 22.45 11.47
C GLN A 134 -11.14 22.53 11.94
N LYS A 135 -10.89 23.27 13.03
CA LYS A 135 -9.60 23.29 13.70
C LYS A 135 -9.30 21.92 14.31
N VAL A 136 -8.12 21.41 14.09
CA VAL A 136 -7.60 20.18 14.69
C VAL A 136 -6.36 20.50 15.50
N LYS A 137 -6.21 19.83 16.65
CA LYS A 137 -5.05 19.99 17.53
C LYS A 137 -3.90 19.12 17.04
N ARG A 138 -2.68 19.48 17.44
CA ARG A 138 -1.49 18.67 17.17
C ARG A 138 -1.52 17.37 17.99
N TYR A 139 -0.73 16.38 17.54
CA TYR A 139 -0.69 15.06 18.16
C TYR A 139 -0.33 15.11 19.66
N ARG A 140 0.63 15.96 20.03
CA ARG A 140 1.08 16.08 21.42
C ARG A 140 0.07 16.74 22.35
N ASP A 141 -0.99 17.34 21.82
CA ASP A 141 -2.11 17.89 22.61
C ASP A 141 -3.28 16.91 22.70
N GLU A 142 -3.14 15.69 22.15
CA GLU A 142 -4.16 14.66 22.29
C GLU A 142 -4.11 14.02 23.68
N ASP A 143 -5.26 13.53 24.14
CA ASP A 143 -5.37 12.93 25.48
C ASP A 143 -4.46 11.70 25.61
N ARG A 144 -3.75 11.63 26.74
CA ARG A 144 -2.79 10.55 27.07
C ARG A 144 -1.64 10.42 26.11
N VAL A 145 -1.25 11.49 25.46
CA VAL A 145 -0.02 11.61 24.65
C VAL A 145 0.99 12.43 25.45
N ALA A 146 2.24 11.99 25.48
CA ALA A 146 3.31 12.71 26.14
C ALA A 146 3.66 14.00 25.37
N GLU A 147 3.94 15.09 26.09
CA GLU A 147 4.29 16.40 25.49
C GLU A 147 5.54 16.34 24.62
N ASP A 148 6.47 15.45 24.94
CA ASP A 148 7.73 15.21 24.22
C ASP A 148 7.67 13.98 23.30
N SER A 149 6.47 13.44 23.05
CA SER A 149 6.28 12.23 22.22
C SER A 149 6.97 12.35 20.87
N THR A 150 7.66 11.28 20.49
CA THR A 150 8.27 11.08 19.16
C THR A 150 7.57 10.01 18.33
N THR A 151 6.42 9.53 18.80
CA THR A 151 5.63 8.48 18.15
C THR A 151 5.10 8.95 16.80
N PRO A 152 5.42 8.29 15.70
CA PRO A 152 5.00 8.73 14.37
C PRO A 152 3.51 8.49 14.15
N THR A 153 2.80 9.52 13.66
CA THR A 153 1.42 9.41 13.17
C THR A 153 1.34 9.35 11.64
N PHE A 154 2.49 9.55 10.98
CA PHE A 154 2.69 9.43 9.55
C PHE A 154 3.96 8.62 9.27
N VAL A 155 3.88 7.73 8.29
CA VAL A 155 5.01 6.98 7.75
C VAL A 155 4.87 6.88 6.23
N SER A 156 5.94 7.19 5.52
CA SER A 156 6.11 6.85 4.12
C SER A 156 7.45 6.14 3.94
N GLY A 157 7.46 5.08 3.13
CA GLY A 157 8.67 4.29 2.97
C GLY A 157 8.72 3.50 1.67
N LYS A 158 9.93 3.11 1.32
CA LYS A 158 10.24 2.23 0.20
C LYS A 158 10.67 0.86 0.74
N LEU A 159 9.97 -0.17 0.34
CA LEU A 159 10.30 -1.56 0.58
C LEU A 159 10.93 -2.15 -0.68
N THR A 160 11.88 -3.06 -0.50
CA THR A 160 12.51 -3.82 -1.58
C THR A 160 12.30 -5.30 -1.31
N ILE A 161 11.92 -6.06 -2.33
CA ILE A 161 11.71 -7.50 -2.26
C ILE A 161 12.79 -8.17 -3.11
N ASP A 162 13.69 -8.90 -2.45
CA ASP A 162 14.85 -9.53 -3.06
C ASP A 162 14.52 -10.95 -3.51
N ASN A 163 13.79 -11.04 -4.62
CA ASN A 163 13.55 -12.29 -5.33
C ASN A 163 13.51 -12.06 -6.85
N PHE A 164 13.48 -13.12 -7.65
CA PHE A 164 13.51 -13.02 -9.11
C PHE A 164 12.31 -12.28 -9.71
N ARG A 165 11.14 -12.35 -9.07
CA ARG A 165 9.92 -11.68 -9.54
C ARG A 165 10.01 -10.17 -9.35
N TRP A 166 10.59 -9.70 -8.25
CA TRP A 166 10.50 -8.31 -7.81
C TRP A 166 11.82 -7.55 -7.77
N ALA A 167 12.95 -8.21 -8.10
CA ALA A 167 14.24 -7.53 -8.08
C ALA A 167 14.20 -6.22 -8.89
N GLY A 168 14.53 -5.10 -8.22
CA GLY A 168 14.54 -3.77 -8.82
C GLY A 168 13.19 -3.04 -8.84
N VAL A 169 12.08 -3.65 -8.39
CA VAL A 169 10.77 -2.99 -8.28
C VAL A 169 10.57 -2.47 -6.85
N PRO A 170 10.48 -1.15 -6.64
CA PRO A 170 10.16 -0.60 -5.33
C PRO A 170 8.68 -0.77 -4.99
N PHE A 171 8.40 -1.09 -3.74
CA PHE A 171 7.08 -1.06 -3.14
C PHE A 171 7.02 0.15 -2.21
N TYR A 172 6.27 1.17 -2.59
CA TYR A 172 6.07 2.35 -1.78
C TYR A 172 4.88 2.16 -0.85
N ILE A 173 5.07 2.45 0.43
CA ILE A 173 4.00 2.45 1.42
C ILE A 173 3.82 3.85 1.97
N ARG A 174 2.58 4.24 2.25
CA ARG A 174 2.25 5.51 2.89
C ARG A 174 1.03 5.37 3.76
N THR A 175 1.15 5.79 5.02
CA THR A 175 0.03 5.84 5.96
C THR A 175 0.13 7.06 6.86
N GLY A 176 -1.00 7.57 7.28
CA GLY A 176 -1.04 8.70 8.21
C GLY A 176 -2.43 9.02 8.71
N LYS A 177 -2.48 9.61 9.89
CA LYS A 177 -3.66 10.21 10.50
C LYS A 177 -3.71 11.71 10.24
N ARG A 178 -4.88 12.34 10.36
CA ARG A 178 -5.11 13.76 10.04
C ARG A 178 -4.66 14.13 8.62
N MET A 179 -4.87 13.23 7.68
CA MET A 179 -4.63 13.48 6.27
C MET A 179 -5.85 14.17 5.63
N LYS A 180 -5.64 14.81 4.48
CA LYS A 180 -6.67 15.56 3.75
C LYS A 180 -7.89 14.71 3.36
N SER A 181 -7.71 13.43 3.11
CA SER A 181 -8.78 12.52 2.70
C SER A 181 -8.56 11.12 3.25
N LYS A 182 -9.67 10.41 3.51
CA LYS A 182 -9.62 8.98 3.80
C LYS A 182 -9.45 8.23 2.48
N THR A 183 -8.37 7.45 2.36
CA THR A 183 -8.08 6.68 1.15
C THR A 183 -7.34 5.40 1.51
N ILE A 184 -7.85 4.26 1.05
CA ILE A 184 -7.09 3.01 1.02
C ILE A 184 -7.04 2.58 -0.44
N GLN A 185 -5.82 2.55 -0.99
CA GLN A 185 -5.62 2.34 -2.43
C GLN A 185 -4.31 1.62 -2.70
N VAL A 186 -4.34 0.78 -3.72
CA VAL A 186 -3.14 0.22 -4.35
C VAL A 186 -3.03 0.77 -5.77
N VAL A 187 -1.85 1.23 -6.14
CA VAL A 187 -1.53 1.61 -7.52
C VAL A 187 -0.38 0.75 -8.01
N VAL A 188 -0.59 0.05 -9.09
CA VAL A 188 0.44 -0.68 -9.83
C VAL A 188 0.77 0.12 -11.07
N GLU A 189 1.99 0.62 -11.14
CA GLU A 189 2.50 1.37 -12.28
C GLU A 189 3.32 0.45 -13.18
N PHE A 190 2.91 0.36 -14.44
CA PHE A 190 3.64 -0.40 -15.43
C PHE A 190 4.80 0.43 -16.01
N LYS A 191 5.81 -0.23 -16.53
CA LYS A 191 6.94 0.43 -17.18
C LYS A 191 6.50 1.21 -18.40
N GLU A 192 7.22 2.28 -18.68
CA GLU A 192 7.05 3.07 -19.89
C GLU A 192 7.29 2.20 -21.14
N VAL A 193 6.63 2.54 -22.23
CA VAL A 193 6.93 1.93 -23.54
C VAL A 193 8.35 2.26 -23.96
N PRO A 194 9.08 1.31 -24.58
CA PRO A 194 10.49 1.51 -24.93
C PRO A 194 10.72 2.59 -26.00
N MET A 195 9.69 2.89 -26.79
CA MET A 195 9.77 3.88 -27.86
C MET A 195 8.43 4.63 -28.03
N ASN A 196 8.51 5.94 -28.12
CA ASN A 196 7.34 6.77 -28.39
C ASN A 196 7.16 6.97 -29.90
N LEU A 197 6.18 6.29 -30.48
CA LEU A 197 5.85 6.39 -31.91
C LEU A 197 4.85 7.51 -32.23
N TYR A 198 4.21 8.08 -31.23
CA TYR A 198 3.05 8.95 -31.42
C TYR A 198 3.36 10.44 -31.26
N TYR A 199 4.49 10.79 -30.66
CA TYR A 199 4.93 12.16 -30.47
C TYR A 199 6.32 12.38 -31.08
N LYS A 200 6.43 13.39 -31.91
CA LYS A 200 7.72 13.83 -32.50
C LYS A 200 8.54 14.72 -31.55
N THR A 201 8.08 14.94 -30.34
CA THR A 201 8.71 15.80 -29.32
C THR A 201 9.07 14.95 -28.10
N ASP A 202 9.91 15.50 -27.22
CA ASP A 202 10.37 14.87 -25.96
C ASP A 202 9.25 14.61 -24.92
N LYS A 203 7.98 14.73 -25.32
CA LYS A 203 6.85 14.35 -24.48
C LYS A 203 6.79 12.87 -24.31
N LYS A 204 6.94 12.42 -23.07
CA LYS A 204 6.70 11.02 -22.70
C LYS A 204 5.21 10.74 -22.67
N LEU A 205 4.85 9.49 -23.00
CA LEU A 205 3.52 8.96 -22.70
C LEU A 205 3.41 8.70 -21.19
N ASP A 206 2.21 8.86 -20.65
CA ASP A 206 1.95 8.48 -19.27
C ASP A 206 2.06 6.95 -19.13
N SER A 207 2.62 6.52 -18.01
CA SER A 207 2.64 5.08 -17.66
C SER A 207 1.22 4.53 -17.55
N ASN A 208 1.03 3.27 -17.93
CA ASN A 208 -0.23 2.61 -17.65
C ASN A 208 -0.35 2.32 -16.15
N LEU A 209 -1.54 2.50 -15.58
CA LEU A 209 -1.79 2.27 -14.17
C LEU A 209 -2.96 1.28 -13.98
N LEU A 210 -2.77 0.36 -13.07
CA LEU A 210 -3.85 -0.40 -12.47
C LEU A 210 -4.08 0.15 -11.06
N VAL A 211 -5.28 0.68 -10.82
CA VAL A 211 -5.66 1.29 -9.54
C VAL A 211 -6.74 0.43 -8.89
N ILE A 212 -6.46 -0.03 -7.67
CA ILE A 212 -7.39 -0.79 -6.84
C ILE A 212 -7.80 0.13 -5.69
N ASN A 213 -9.01 0.65 -5.74
CA ASN A 213 -9.60 1.46 -4.68
C ASN A 213 -10.29 0.54 -3.69
N ILE A 214 -9.83 0.57 -2.43
CA ILE A 214 -10.37 -0.24 -1.34
C ILE A 214 -11.38 0.59 -0.53
N GLN A 215 -11.11 1.87 -0.31
CA GLN A 215 -12.01 2.86 0.30
C GLN A 215 -11.63 4.27 -0.14
N PRO A 216 -12.60 5.23 -0.23
CA PRO A 216 -14.05 5.07 0.03
C PRO A 216 -14.83 4.48 -1.14
N ASN A 217 -14.35 4.61 -2.37
CA ASN A 217 -15.04 4.19 -3.58
C ASN A 217 -14.40 2.90 -4.09
N GLU A 218 -14.97 1.77 -3.69
CA GLU A 218 -14.46 0.45 -4.04
C GLU A 218 -14.50 0.22 -5.56
N GLY A 219 -13.42 -0.34 -6.10
CA GLY A 219 -13.36 -0.66 -7.52
C GLY A 219 -11.93 -0.80 -8.06
N VAL A 220 -11.87 -1.28 -9.30
CA VAL A 220 -10.63 -1.44 -10.05
C VAL A 220 -10.72 -0.61 -11.33
N SER A 221 -9.69 0.16 -11.61
CA SER A 221 -9.59 0.92 -12.87
C SER A 221 -8.25 0.70 -13.54
N LEU A 222 -8.28 0.58 -14.86
CA LEU A 222 -7.09 0.47 -15.70
C LEU A 222 -6.97 1.73 -16.55
N HIS A 223 -5.87 2.46 -16.35
CA HIS A 223 -5.57 3.68 -17.09
C HIS A 223 -4.67 3.36 -18.27
N LEU A 224 -5.17 3.63 -19.46
CA LEU A 224 -4.49 3.32 -20.72
C LEU A 224 -4.38 4.58 -21.58
N ASN A 225 -3.31 4.67 -22.35
CA ASN A 225 -3.17 5.69 -23.37
C ASN A 225 -4.11 5.41 -24.55
N ALA A 226 -4.86 6.44 -24.97
CA ALA A 226 -5.74 6.36 -26.14
C ALA A 226 -5.65 7.62 -26.98
N LYS A 227 -5.82 7.50 -28.28
CA LYS A 227 -5.88 8.64 -29.17
C LYS A 227 -7.18 9.43 -28.94
N LYS A 228 -7.05 10.70 -28.54
CA LYS A 228 -8.20 11.60 -28.43
C LYS A 228 -8.76 11.84 -29.84
N LYS A 229 -10.08 11.66 -30.03
CA LYS A 229 -10.75 12.00 -31.29
C LYS A 229 -10.62 13.49 -31.52
N CYS A 230 -9.92 13.90 -32.56
CA CYS A 230 -9.89 15.30 -32.97
C CYS A 230 -11.28 15.65 -33.49
N SER A 231 -12.05 16.46 -32.78
CA SER A 231 -13.27 17.06 -33.32
C SER A 231 -12.84 18.10 -34.35
N ARG A 232 -12.69 17.70 -35.60
CA ARG A 232 -12.70 18.63 -36.72
C ARG A 232 -14.16 19.04 -36.95
N TYR A 233 -14.67 19.96 -36.17
CA TYR A 233 -15.71 20.88 -36.68
C TYR A 233 -14.97 22.03 -37.32
N ARG A 234 -14.86 22.00 -38.63
CA ARG A 234 -14.74 23.17 -39.46
C ARG A 234 -16.13 23.47 -39.96
N ASN A 235 -16.67 24.60 -39.55
CA ASN A 235 -17.64 25.33 -40.33
C ASN A 235 -16.96 25.92 -41.55
#